data_bd08378b8aac15b038292d41ed889846
#
_entry.id   bd08378b8aac15b038292d41ed889846
#
_cell.length_a   1.000
_cell.length_b   1.000
_cell.length_c   1.000
_cell.angle_alpha   90.00
_cell.angle_beta   90.00
_cell.angle_gamma   90.00
#
_symmetry.space_group_name_H-M   'P 1'
#
loop_
_entity.id
_entity.type
_entity.pdbx_description
1 polymer ?
#
loop_
_entity_poly.entity_id
_entity_poly.type
_entity_poly.pdbx_seq_one_letter_code
_entity_poly.pdbx_strand_id
1 'polypeptide(L)'
;MLTALSRSSKSSISKTSNRYTQQIRMAFLDRQGRLFGKFSILDIGAIATILIVLIGLFIVPGNSGSSIAQMLSAENKTVQVEMNVRGLSATNPQTLVKVGDKVNIIIRNQPRGEVTIKKVDISTPKVVAAKADGTAVYFEDPRALATSQSDLVITLESTARVTNDGVVFGNEKVKVGTSIDIEGSKYIIRGSAMAVRY
;
A
#
# COMPACT_ATOMS: atom_id res chain seq x y z
N MET A 1 70.65 -66.10 -60.03
CA MET A 1 70.94 -66.96 -58.86
C MET A 1 70.31 -66.45 -57.66
N LEU A 2 69.45 -67.27 -57.07
CA LEU A 2 68.88 -67.25 -55.69
C LEU A 2 68.16 -66.01 -55.21
N THR A 3 66.85 -66.07 -55.10
CA THR A 3 66.06 -66.67 -54.00
C THR A 3 66.16 -65.81 -52.72
N ALA A 4 65.15 -65.27 -52.14
CA ALA A 4 63.99 -65.85 -51.42
C ALA A 4 63.19 -64.74 -50.73
N LEU A 5 61.86 -64.75 -50.78
CA LEU A 5 60.95 -65.01 -49.75
C LEU A 5 61.14 -64.24 -48.41
N SER A 6 60.21 -63.41 -48.05
CA SER A 6 59.37 -63.76 -46.86
C SER A 6 58.43 -62.64 -46.43
N ARG A 7 57.15 -62.92 -46.44
CA ARG A 7 56.08 -62.78 -45.44
C ARG A 7 55.79 -61.43 -44.80
N SER A 8 54.68 -60.91 -45.18
CA SER A 8 53.45 -60.68 -44.42
C SER A 8 53.55 -60.60 -42.89
N SER A 9 53.21 -59.48 -42.33
CA SER A 9 52.57 -59.42 -41.03
C SER A 9 51.56 -58.24 -40.99
N LYS A 10 50.35 -58.64 -41.16
CA LYS A 10 49.18 -57.79 -40.74
C LYS A 10 49.21 -57.64 -39.23
N SER A 11 49.36 -56.48 -38.69
CA SER A 11 48.97 -56.17 -37.34
C SER A 11 47.67 -55.34 -37.36
N SER A 12 46.62 -56.00 -36.97
CA SER A 12 45.35 -55.43 -36.56
C SER A 12 45.57 -54.50 -35.41
N ILE A 13 45.46 -53.20 -35.62
CA ILE A 13 45.32 -52.23 -34.56
C ILE A 13 43.81 -51.93 -34.41
N SER A 14 43.34 -52.45 -33.34
CA SER A 14 42.01 -52.48 -32.79
C SER A 14 41.25 -51.12 -32.82
N LYS A 15 40.03 -51.19 -33.31
CA LYS A 15 38.95 -50.32 -33.04
C LYS A 15 38.65 -50.36 -31.53
N THR A 16 39.31 -49.57 -30.70
CA THR A 16 38.97 -49.45 -29.25
C THR A 16 39.14 -48.04 -28.77
N SER A 17 38.66 -47.07 -29.54
CA SER A 17 38.70 -45.67 -29.08
C SER A 17 37.42 -44.89 -29.39
N ASN A 18 36.25 -45.52 -29.39
CA ASN A 18 35.03 -44.75 -29.63
C ASN A 18 33.86 -45.21 -28.77
N ARG A 19 34.15 -45.73 -27.57
CA ARG A 19 33.08 -46.09 -26.62
C ARG A 19 33.02 -45.21 -25.37
N TYR A 20 33.92 -44.29 -25.18
CA TYR A 20 33.94 -43.45 -23.97
C TYR A 20 33.37 -42.05 -24.13
N THR A 21 33.00 -41.63 -25.34
CA THR A 21 32.48 -40.30 -25.60
C THR A 21 30.94 -40.25 -25.71
N GLN A 22 30.26 -41.37 -25.57
CA GLN A 22 28.79 -41.42 -25.68
C GLN A 22 28.04 -41.63 -24.37
N GLN A 23 28.70 -41.67 -23.23
CA GLN A 23 28.02 -41.92 -21.97
C GLN A 23 27.85 -40.69 -21.07
N ILE A 24 28.10 -39.48 -21.50
CA ILE A 24 27.76 -38.26 -20.76
C ILE A 24 26.67 -37.48 -21.50
N ARG A 25 25.70 -38.16 -22.02
CA ARG A 25 24.38 -37.61 -22.16
C ARG A 25 23.62 -38.05 -20.94
N MET A 26 23.83 -37.35 -19.84
CA MET A 26 22.89 -37.41 -18.72
C MET A 26 21.53 -37.08 -19.29
N ALA A 27 20.71 -38.08 -19.47
CA ALA A 27 19.30 -37.91 -19.78
C ALA A 27 18.62 -37.30 -18.56
N PHE A 28 18.75 -35.97 -18.41
CA PHE A 28 17.96 -35.23 -17.45
C PHE A 28 16.47 -35.28 -17.78
N LEU A 29 16.14 -35.71 -19.01
CA LEU A 29 14.77 -35.80 -19.50
C LEU A 29 14.58 -37.16 -20.19
N ASP A 30 13.70 -37.99 -19.66
CA ASP A 30 13.26 -39.24 -20.28
C ASP A 30 12.34 -38.92 -21.48
N ARG A 31 12.21 -39.87 -22.44
CA ARG A 31 11.29 -39.77 -23.58
C ARG A 31 9.84 -39.50 -23.21
N GLN A 32 9.49 -39.70 -21.96
CA GLN A 32 8.16 -39.45 -21.39
C GLN A 32 8.06 -38.08 -20.66
N GLY A 33 9.06 -37.21 -20.74
CA GLY A 33 9.03 -35.88 -20.11
C GLY A 33 9.19 -35.92 -18.59
N ARG A 34 9.84 -36.94 -18.03
CA ARG A 34 10.07 -37.06 -16.57
C ARG A 34 11.50 -36.68 -16.22
N LEU A 35 11.67 -35.77 -15.28
CA LEU A 35 12.95 -35.43 -14.67
C LEU A 35 13.28 -36.50 -13.59
N PHE A 36 14.49 -37.09 -13.66
CA PHE A 36 14.96 -38.15 -12.75
C PHE A 36 13.99 -39.36 -12.64
N GLY A 37 13.16 -39.63 -13.68
CA GLY A 37 12.26 -40.78 -13.71
C GLY A 37 11.09 -40.77 -12.72
N LYS A 38 10.94 -39.74 -11.90
CA LYS A 38 9.91 -39.65 -10.86
C LYS A 38 8.97 -38.46 -11.00
N PHE A 39 9.42 -37.32 -11.51
CA PHE A 39 8.62 -36.09 -11.60
C PHE A 39 8.37 -35.73 -13.06
N SER A 40 7.11 -35.45 -13.39
CA SER A 40 6.74 -34.93 -14.70
C SER A 40 7.22 -33.47 -14.82
N ILE A 41 7.72 -33.08 -15.99
CA ILE A 41 8.07 -31.67 -16.25
C ILE A 41 6.84 -30.75 -16.13
N LEU A 42 5.64 -31.31 -16.38
CA LEU A 42 4.36 -30.64 -16.17
C LEU A 42 4.09 -30.36 -14.69
N ASP A 43 4.39 -31.33 -13.79
CA ASP A 43 4.20 -31.15 -12.36
C ASP A 43 5.15 -30.08 -11.79
N ILE A 44 6.41 -30.08 -12.28
CA ILE A 44 7.40 -29.07 -11.88
C ILE A 44 6.97 -27.70 -12.40
N GLY A 45 6.45 -27.61 -13.63
CA GLY A 45 5.91 -26.38 -14.19
C GLY A 45 4.71 -25.85 -13.40
N ALA A 46 3.80 -26.75 -13.00
CA ALA A 46 2.65 -26.39 -12.17
C ALA A 46 3.07 -25.88 -10.79
N ILE A 47 4.01 -26.57 -10.13
CA ILE A 47 4.56 -26.13 -8.83
C ILE A 47 5.27 -24.79 -8.96
N ALA A 48 6.10 -24.61 -10.00
CA ALA A 48 6.78 -23.34 -10.26
C ALA A 48 5.79 -22.18 -10.50
N THR A 49 4.72 -22.43 -11.25
CA THR A 49 3.67 -21.44 -11.47
C THR A 49 2.97 -21.06 -10.16
N ILE A 50 2.63 -22.04 -9.34
CA ILE A 50 2.02 -21.79 -8.02
C ILE A 50 2.97 -20.98 -7.14
N LEU A 51 4.26 -21.31 -7.12
CA LEU A 51 5.27 -20.56 -6.37
C LEU A 51 5.40 -19.12 -6.86
N ILE A 52 5.42 -18.89 -8.18
CA ILE A 52 5.51 -17.56 -8.78
C ILE A 52 4.26 -16.74 -8.40
N VAL A 53 3.07 -17.35 -8.45
CA VAL A 53 1.82 -16.68 -8.04
C VAL A 53 1.86 -16.34 -6.54
N LEU A 54 2.30 -17.26 -5.68
CA LEU A 54 2.46 -17.00 -4.25
C LEU A 54 3.47 -15.88 -3.99
N ILE A 55 4.64 -15.94 -4.62
CA ILE A 55 5.66 -14.90 -4.53
C ILE A 55 5.10 -13.55 -5.03
N GLY A 56 4.40 -13.54 -6.17
CA GLY A 56 3.75 -12.36 -6.71
C GLY A 56 2.72 -11.78 -5.73
N LEU A 57 1.91 -12.61 -5.10
CA LEU A 57 0.90 -12.19 -4.11
C LEU A 57 1.53 -11.56 -2.86
N PHE A 58 2.71 -12.04 -2.44
CA PHE A 58 3.40 -11.54 -1.24
C PHE A 58 4.33 -10.36 -1.51
N ILE A 59 4.93 -10.26 -2.70
CA ILE A 59 5.95 -9.25 -3.02
C ILE A 59 5.37 -8.08 -3.82
N VAL A 60 4.39 -8.34 -4.71
CA VAL A 60 3.82 -7.26 -5.53
C VAL A 60 2.93 -6.37 -4.66
N PRO A 61 3.20 -5.07 -4.55
CA PRO A 61 2.32 -4.16 -3.85
C PRO A 61 0.98 -4.09 -4.59
N GLY A 62 -0.10 -4.31 -3.84
CA GLY A 62 -1.45 -4.07 -4.36
C GLY A 62 -1.63 -2.60 -4.77
N ASN A 63 -2.73 -2.27 -5.45
CA ASN A 63 -3.08 -0.91 -5.92
C ASN A 63 -3.03 0.18 -4.82
N SER A 64 -2.98 -0.20 -3.55
CA SER A 64 -2.80 0.69 -2.38
C SER A 64 -1.35 0.84 -1.93
N GLY A 65 -0.38 0.31 -2.67
CA GLY A 65 1.06 0.42 -2.37
C GLY A 65 1.55 -0.38 -1.16
N SER A 66 0.74 -1.31 -0.64
CA SER A 66 1.12 -2.20 0.47
C SER A 66 1.11 -3.65 0.02
N SER A 67 2.17 -4.41 0.29
CA SER A 67 2.19 -5.85 0.06
C SER A 67 1.31 -6.59 1.08
N ILE A 68 0.82 -7.78 0.74
CA ILE A 68 0.04 -8.60 1.67
C ILE A 68 0.83 -8.91 2.94
N ALA A 69 2.15 -9.06 2.84
CA ALA A 69 3.03 -9.24 4.00
C ALA A 69 3.00 -8.03 4.96
N GLN A 70 2.92 -6.80 4.44
CA GLN A 70 2.74 -5.59 5.24
C GLN A 70 1.35 -5.49 5.85
N MET A 71 0.33 -6.03 5.18
CA MET A 71 -1.02 -6.12 5.73
C MET A 71 -1.11 -7.10 6.91
N LEU A 72 -0.36 -8.19 6.89
CA LEU A 72 -0.31 -9.17 7.97
C LEU A 72 0.46 -8.68 9.20
N SER A 73 1.38 -7.74 9.04
CA SER A 73 2.14 -7.12 10.14
C SER A 73 1.47 -5.86 10.70
N ALA A 74 0.31 -5.48 10.19
CA ALA A 74 -0.38 -4.27 10.61
C ALA A 74 -1.14 -4.50 11.91
N GLU A 75 -0.88 -3.67 12.90
CA GLU A 75 -1.58 -3.69 14.18
C GLU A 75 -2.78 -2.72 14.15
N ASN A 76 -3.93 -3.19 14.62
CA ASN A 76 -5.09 -2.32 14.81
C ASN A 76 -4.92 -1.53 16.12
N LYS A 77 -4.83 -0.21 16.01
CA LYS A 77 -4.69 0.70 17.15
C LYS A 77 -5.80 1.75 17.13
N THR A 78 -6.05 2.30 18.30
CA THR A 78 -6.84 3.52 18.39
C THR A 78 -6.02 4.66 17.81
N VAL A 79 -6.58 5.33 16.81
CA VAL A 79 -5.95 6.42 16.08
C VAL A 79 -6.78 7.68 16.25
N GLN A 80 -6.11 8.81 16.47
CA GLN A 80 -6.70 10.12 16.47
C GLN A 80 -6.20 10.93 15.27
N VAL A 81 -7.13 11.51 14.53
CA VAL A 81 -6.86 12.40 13.40
C VAL A 81 -7.44 13.77 13.72
N GLU A 82 -6.58 14.79 13.75
CA GLU A 82 -7.06 16.18 13.80
C GLU A 82 -7.30 16.68 12.37
N MET A 83 -8.52 17.12 12.14
CA MET A 83 -8.98 17.62 10.85
C MET A 83 -9.19 19.13 10.96
N ASN A 84 -8.60 19.89 10.05
CA ASN A 84 -8.79 21.33 9.91
C ASN A 84 -9.84 21.60 8.83
N VAL A 85 -10.88 22.32 9.21
CA VAL A 85 -11.96 22.78 8.35
C VAL A 85 -11.89 24.30 8.26
N ARG A 86 -11.92 24.85 7.07
CA ARG A 86 -11.86 26.29 6.85
C ARG A 86 -13.15 26.80 6.22
N GLY A 87 -13.69 27.89 6.80
CA GLY A 87 -14.81 28.62 6.23
C GLY A 87 -16.11 27.84 6.14
N LEU A 88 -16.42 27.02 7.13
CA LEU A 88 -17.72 26.34 7.19
C LEU A 88 -18.83 27.38 7.39
N SER A 89 -19.72 27.54 6.40
CA SER A 89 -20.91 28.38 6.49
C SER A 89 -22.05 27.60 7.13
N ALA A 90 -22.32 27.86 8.38
CA ALA A 90 -23.40 27.22 9.14
C ALA A 90 -23.95 28.17 10.21
N THR A 91 -25.27 28.24 10.36
CA THR A 91 -25.93 29.12 11.32
C THR A 91 -25.54 28.80 12.77
N ASN A 92 -25.42 27.52 13.08
CA ASN A 92 -25.05 27.05 14.43
C ASN A 92 -24.10 25.85 14.33
N PRO A 93 -22.80 26.06 14.07
CA PRO A 93 -21.85 24.96 13.90
C PRO A 93 -21.72 24.11 15.18
N GLN A 94 -21.90 24.69 16.37
CA GLN A 94 -21.82 24.01 17.66
C GLN A 94 -22.94 22.97 17.85
N THR A 95 -24.11 23.19 17.25
CA THR A 95 -25.23 22.24 17.32
C THR A 95 -25.18 21.21 16.20
N LEU A 96 -24.44 21.52 15.14
CA LEU A 96 -24.32 20.68 13.97
C LEU A 96 -23.31 19.55 14.19
N VAL A 97 -22.14 19.89 14.74
CA VAL A 97 -21.02 18.95 14.99
C VAL A 97 -20.82 18.83 16.48
N LYS A 98 -21.11 17.65 17.05
CA LYS A 98 -21.07 17.44 18.51
C LYS A 98 -20.01 16.41 18.89
N VAL A 99 -19.43 16.63 20.05
CA VAL A 99 -18.54 15.62 20.67
C VAL A 99 -19.38 14.39 21.01
N GLY A 100 -18.85 13.20 20.66
CA GLY A 100 -19.52 11.91 20.84
C GLY A 100 -20.28 11.43 19.60
N ASP A 101 -20.55 12.29 18.62
CA ASP A 101 -21.21 11.87 17.40
C ASP A 101 -20.35 10.88 16.62
N LYS A 102 -21.03 9.89 16.03
CA LYS A 102 -20.45 8.93 15.10
C LYS A 102 -20.76 9.37 13.68
N VAL A 103 -19.73 9.47 12.87
CA VAL A 103 -19.80 9.98 11.50
C VAL A 103 -18.99 9.10 10.56
N ASN A 104 -19.38 9.04 9.29
CA ASN A 104 -18.60 8.36 8.28
C ASN A 104 -17.41 9.22 7.86
N ILE A 105 -16.23 8.63 7.83
CA ILE A 105 -15.05 9.25 7.23
C ILE A 105 -14.99 8.90 5.74
N ILE A 106 -14.88 9.92 4.89
CA ILE A 106 -14.81 9.79 3.44
C ILE A 106 -13.42 10.29 3.00
N ILE A 107 -12.69 9.42 2.30
CA ILE A 107 -11.36 9.74 1.77
C ILE A 107 -11.37 9.41 0.29
N ARG A 108 -10.95 10.36 -0.56
CA ARG A 108 -11.00 10.23 -2.01
C ARG A 108 -12.40 9.83 -2.53
N ASN A 109 -13.43 10.49 -2.03
CA ASN A 109 -14.84 10.27 -2.38
C ASN A 109 -15.37 8.84 -2.09
N GLN A 110 -14.72 8.12 -1.18
CA GLN A 110 -15.18 6.79 -0.78
C GLN A 110 -15.29 6.69 0.74
N PRO A 111 -16.39 6.14 1.27
CA PRO A 111 -16.53 5.90 2.70
C PRO A 111 -15.49 4.88 3.17
N ARG A 112 -14.82 5.18 4.29
CA ARG A 112 -13.73 4.37 4.84
C ARG A 112 -14.01 3.88 6.26
N GLY A 113 -15.25 3.94 6.68
CA GLY A 113 -15.72 3.50 7.99
C GLY A 113 -16.24 4.61 8.86
N GLU A 114 -16.59 4.26 10.08
CA GLU A 114 -17.16 5.16 11.09
C GLU A 114 -16.05 5.65 12.05
N VAL A 115 -16.11 6.92 12.41
CA VAL A 115 -15.23 7.55 13.38
C VAL A 115 -16.07 8.30 14.42
N THR A 116 -15.54 8.46 15.63
CA THR A 116 -16.17 9.22 16.69
C THR A 116 -15.52 10.59 16.83
N ILE A 117 -16.32 11.62 16.93
CA ILE A 117 -15.85 12.99 17.20
C ILE A 117 -15.48 13.11 18.68
N LYS A 118 -14.22 13.38 18.99
CA LYS A 118 -13.71 13.51 20.38
C LYS A 118 -13.62 14.95 20.84
N LYS A 119 -13.32 15.85 19.91
CA LYS A 119 -13.15 17.27 20.23
C LYS A 119 -13.57 18.12 19.04
N VAL A 120 -14.16 19.26 19.30
CA VAL A 120 -14.50 20.28 18.30
C VAL A 120 -14.09 21.64 18.87
N ASP A 121 -13.12 22.26 18.23
CA ASP A 121 -12.73 23.65 18.51
C ASP A 121 -13.26 24.52 17.37
N ILE A 122 -14.08 25.51 17.69
CA ILE A 122 -14.70 26.41 16.71
C ILE A 122 -14.11 27.80 16.91
N SER A 123 -13.71 28.43 15.83
CA SER A 123 -13.18 29.79 15.86
C SER A 123 -13.71 30.61 14.69
N THR A 124 -13.83 31.92 14.89
CA THR A 124 -14.09 32.86 13.80
C THR A 124 -12.80 33.11 13.04
N PRO A 125 -12.81 33.11 11.70
CA PRO A 125 -11.67 33.52 10.89
C PRO A 125 -11.17 34.91 11.30
N LYS A 126 -9.85 35.08 11.38
CA LYS A 126 -9.22 36.36 11.73
C LYS A 126 -8.49 36.93 10.54
N VAL A 127 -8.52 38.26 10.42
CA VAL A 127 -7.77 39.03 9.45
C VAL A 127 -6.77 39.94 10.15
N VAL A 128 -5.72 40.30 9.41
CA VAL A 128 -4.68 41.20 9.87
C VAL A 128 -4.94 42.59 9.29
N ALA A 129 -4.91 43.61 10.15
CA ALA A 129 -4.86 45.00 9.70
C ALA A 129 -3.59 45.68 10.21
N ALA A 130 -3.01 46.55 9.37
CA ALA A 130 -1.94 47.42 9.78
C ALA A 130 -2.51 48.65 10.48
N LYS A 131 -1.95 49.00 11.64
CA LYS A 131 -2.21 50.25 12.30
C LYS A 131 -1.36 51.37 11.67
N ALA A 132 -1.73 52.62 11.96
CA ALA A 132 -0.99 53.79 11.49
C ALA A 132 0.48 53.86 11.98
N ASP A 133 0.77 53.19 13.11
CA ASP A 133 2.11 53.06 13.69
C ASP A 133 2.96 51.93 13.05
N GLY A 134 2.45 51.25 12.03
CA GLY A 134 3.12 50.13 11.34
C GLY A 134 3.00 48.79 12.05
N THR A 135 2.31 48.72 13.19
CA THR A 135 2.07 47.43 13.88
C THR A 135 0.89 46.68 13.26
N ALA A 136 0.92 45.33 13.33
CA ALA A 136 -0.16 44.48 12.87
C ALA A 136 -1.10 44.10 14.03
N VAL A 137 -2.41 44.13 13.78
CA VAL A 137 -3.44 43.70 14.72
C VAL A 137 -4.29 42.63 14.07
N TYR A 138 -4.62 41.60 14.85
CA TYR A 138 -5.55 40.56 14.44
C TYR A 138 -6.95 40.89 14.99
N PHE A 139 -7.97 40.82 14.14
CA PHE A 139 -9.36 40.95 14.53
C PHE A 139 -10.22 39.95 13.74
N GLU A 140 -11.42 39.69 14.25
CA GLU A 140 -12.35 38.79 13.57
C GLU A 140 -12.77 39.36 12.22
N ASP A 141 -12.78 38.50 11.17
CA ASP A 141 -13.15 38.94 9.82
C ASP A 141 -14.64 39.35 9.79
N PRO A 142 -14.95 40.63 9.53
CA PRO A 142 -16.34 41.07 9.44
C PRO A 142 -17.15 40.37 8.36
N ARG A 143 -16.49 39.89 7.29
CA ARG A 143 -17.14 39.14 6.22
C ARG A 143 -17.52 37.74 6.67
N ALA A 144 -16.65 37.09 7.45
CA ALA A 144 -16.96 35.81 8.05
C ALA A 144 -18.16 35.89 9.02
N LEU A 145 -18.21 36.94 9.82
CA LEU A 145 -19.36 37.21 10.69
C LEU A 145 -20.65 37.39 9.90
N ALA A 146 -20.62 38.21 8.82
CA ALA A 146 -21.81 38.47 7.99
C ALA A 146 -22.31 37.21 7.25
N THR A 147 -21.45 36.27 6.95
CA THR A 147 -21.76 35.01 6.21
C THR A 147 -21.85 33.79 7.12
N SER A 148 -21.82 33.95 8.46
CA SER A 148 -21.81 32.86 9.43
C SER A 148 -20.72 31.80 9.14
N GLN A 149 -19.56 32.26 8.77
CA GLN A 149 -18.41 31.37 8.50
C GLN A 149 -17.60 31.12 9.77
N SER A 150 -17.24 29.89 9.98
CA SER A 150 -16.40 29.44 11.09
C SER A 150 -15.31 28.51 10.62
N ASP A 151 -14.15 28.58 11.27
CA ASP A 151 -13.09 27.57 11.14
C ASP A 151 -13.22 26.55 12.27
N LEU A 152 -13.05 25.26 11.96
CA LEU A 152 -13.14 24.20 12.95
C LEU A 152 -11.88 23.36 12.95
N VAL A 153 -11.48 22.94 14.15
CA VAL A 153 -10.52 21.83 14.34
C VAL A 153 -11.28 20.69 15.01
N ILE A 154 -11.40 19.58 14.32
CA ILE A 154 -12.17 18.42 14.76
C ILE A 154 -11.20 17.26 15.01
N THR A 155 -11.21 16.71 16.23
CA THR A 155 -10.46 15.48 16.55
C THR A 155 -11.38 14.28 16.35
N LEU A 156 -11.01 13.42 15.41
CA LEU A 156 -11.68 12.19 15.06
C LEU A 156 -10.92 11.01 15.68
N GLU A 157 -11.63 10.05 16.25
CA GLU A 157 -11.05 8.83 16.82
C GLU A 157 -11.71 7.59 16.23
N SER A 158 -10.91 6.61 15.86
CA SER A 158 -11.38 5.29 15.45
C SER A 158 -10.26 4.25 15.60
N THR A 159 -10.64 2.97 15.52
CA THR A 159 -9.66 1.91 15.37
C THR A 159 -9.25 1.83 13.89
N ALA A 160 -7.99 2.00 13.64
CA ALA A 160 -7.42 1.93 12.29
C ALA A 160 -6.16 1.07 12.27
N ARG A 161 -5.81 0.61 11.09
CA ARG A 161 -4.62 -0.21 10.89
C ARG A 161 -3.39 0.69 10.82
N VAL A 162 -2.43 0.43 11.70
CA VAL A 162 -1.14 1.15 11.71
C VAL A 162 -0.09 0.30 10.99
N THR A 163 0.57 0.88 10.03
CA THR A 163 1.64 0.27 9.24
C THR A 163 2.91 1.11 9.35
N ASN A 164 4.04 0.58 8.91
CA ASN A 164 5.30 1.35 8.83
C ASN A 164 5.18 2.61 7.95
N ASP A 165 4.22 2.63 7.02
CA ASP A 165 3.96 3.74 6.10
C ASP A 165 2.92 4.74 6.62
N GLY A 166 2.33 4.49 7.79
CA GLY A 166 1.32 5.35 8.41
C GLY A 166 -0.01 4.64 8.68
N VAL A 167 -1.00 5.43 9.02
CA VAL A 167 -2.36 4.96 9.38
C VAL A 167 -3.17 4.68 8.13
N VAL A 168 -3.94 3.58 8.16
CA VAL A 168 -4.79 3.12 7.05
C VAL A 168 -6.24 2.99 7.54
N PHE A 169 -7.13 3.79 6.96
CA PHE A 169 -8.57 3.68 7.12
C PHE A 169 -9.15 2.91 5.91
N GLY A 170 -9.75 1.75 6.17
CA GLY A 170 -10.13 0.83 5.09
C GLY A 170 -8.89 0.44 4.26
N ASN A 171 -8.81 0.92 3.03
CA ASN A 171 -7.68 0.68 2.13
C ASN A 171 -6.88 1.96 1.82
N GLU A 172 -7.14 3.06 2.53
CA GLU A 172 -6.56 4.36 2.21
C GLU A 172 -5.65 4.86 3.32
N LYS A 173 -4.45 5.33 2.94
CA LYS A 173 -3.49 5.91 3.88
C LYS A 173 -3.87 7.34 4.22
N VAL A 174 -3.87 7.64 5.52
CA VAL A 174 -4.10 8.99 6.04
C VAL A 174 -2.80 9.56 6.58
N LYS A 175 -2.39 10.69 6.04
CA LYS A 175 -1.22 11.48 6.45
C LYS A 175 -1.64 12.94 6.61
N VAL A 176 -0.81 13.73 7.26
CA VAL A 176 -0.99 15.19 7.29
C VAL A 176 -1.11 15.72 5.86
N GLY A 177 -2.11 16.55 5.60
CA GLY A 177 -2.44 17.06 4.27
C GLY A 177 -3.43 16.21 3.47
N THR A 178 -3.81 15.01 3.96
CA THR A 178 -4.86 14.21 3.31
C THR A 178 -6.20 14.92 3.40
N SER A 179 -6.89 15.09 2.28
CA SER A 179 -8.27 15.60 2.26
C SER A 179 -9.20 14.55 2.84
N ILE A 180 -10.02 14.98 3.80
CA ILE A 180 -10.97 14.15 4.53
C ILE A 180 -12.30 14.87 4.52
N ASP A 181 -13.36 14.15 4.15
CA ASP A 181 -14.73 14.59 4.36
C ASP A 181 -15.32 13.75 5.50
N ILE A 182 -16.10 14.38 6.38
CA ILE A 182 -16.92 13.69 7.38
C ILE A 182 -18.39 13.86 7.04
N GLU A 183 -19.13 12.76 7.07
CA GLU A 183 -20.55 12.73 6.79
C GLU A 183 -21.32 12.38 8.06
N GLY A 184 -22.08 13.32 8.56
CA GLY A 184 -23.04 13.14 9.62
C GLY A 184 -24.47 13.08 9.07
N SER A 185 -25.47 12.97 9.95
CA SER A 185 -26.88 12.87 9.55
C SER A 185 -27.42 14.11 8.81
N LYS A 186 -26.79 15.28 8.98
CA LYS A 186 -27.29 16.56 8.44
C LYS A 186 -26.22 17.37 7.71
N TYR A 187 -25.01 16.82 7.52
CA TYR A 187 -23.91 17.56 6.93
C TYR A 187 -22.89 16.66 6.27
N ILE A 188 -22.20 17.21 5.29
CA ILE A 188 -20.91 16.73 4.81
C ILE A 188 -19.94 17.90 4.98
N ILE A 189 -18.88 17.70 5.75
CA ILE A 189 -17.88 18.72 6.03
C ILE A 189 -16.54 18.27 5.48
N ARG A 190 -15.94 19.13 4.65
CA ARG A 190 -14.63 18.89 4.05
C ARG A 190 -13.54 19.60 4.83
N GLY A 191 -12.42 18.90 5.00
CA GLY A 191 -11.21 19.46 5.59
C GLY A 191 -9.96 18.70 5.18
N SER A 192 -8.89 18.92 5.92
CA SER A 192 -7.63 18.23 5.73
C SER A 192 -7.06 17.76 7.07
N ALA A 193 -6.43 16.58 7.08
CA ALA A 193 -5.70 16.10 8.25
C ALA A 193 -4.55 17.06 8.58
N MET A 194 -4.49 17.56 9.81
CA MET A 194 -3.39 18.39 10.30
C MET A 194 -2.48 17.66 11.30
N ALA A 195 -2.99 16.62 11.95
CA ALA A 195 -2.21 15.72 12.79
C ALA A 195 -2.80 14.31 12.76
N VAL A 196 -1.94 13.31 12.91
CA VAL A 196 -2.30 11.90 13.02
C VAL A 196 -1.51 11.31 14.19
N ARG A 197 -2.20 10.78 15.20
CA ARG A 197 -1.60 10.17 16.42
C ARG A 197 -2.10 8.75 16.59
N TYR A 198 -1.21 7.86 17.02
CA TYR A 198 -1.50 6.44 17.26
C TYR A 198 -0.54 5.82 18.27
#